data_aa0a9fc38ff51d4c5a0090fb07bd33f1
#
_entry.id   aa0a9fc38ff51d4c5a0090fb07bd33f1
#
_cell.length_a   1.000
_cell.length_b   1.000
_cell.length_c   1.000
_cell.angle_alpha   90.00
_cell.angle_beta   90.00
_cell.angle_gamma   90.00
#
_symmetry.space_group_name_H-M   'P 1'
#
loop_
_entity.id
_entity.type
_entity.pdbx_description
1 polymer ?
#
loop_
_entity_poly.entity_id
_entity_poly.type
_entity_poly.pdbx_seq_one_letter_code
_entity_poly.pdbx_strand_id
1 'polypeptide(L)'
;MLRYIALALFFLAGTAHATTDGAIKWESWSDAVFERAKQENRFVLMDLEAVWCHWCHVMNNTTYSDRKVIELIKEHYIPVRVDQDARPDISRRYENWGWPATVVFAADGTEIVKRRGYMRPEVFISILEAIVLDPSPINYGDNEPITEYAQSALLDAKVVAQLEKSYYDIHDPVKGGFRQPKKYIDWDTAEYAMLRAKQGDARSEKMVRQTLDGALKLIDPVWGGVYQYSTHSDWDHAHFEKIMSFQAEYVRIYALAYAQFGDPRYLKAANDIYRYVKKFLTSPEGVFYVSQDADLIKGVHSEGYFKLSDAERRKLGMPAIDKHRYARENGWMIHALAILYTATGDRRYLDDAVAATRWIIANRALPGGGFRHDDKNVAGPYLEDTLSMGRAFIGLYLATAERQWLERAANAAAFIEKNFRNKNPGYFTSVDPKGSVLKPKVIQDENILLVRFANLLYRYTGAESYRNTAEHAMRYIATEQVALRFLASTGTLLAGFELANDPLHITIVGQKDDIQAQALFQAAIRYPSVYRRIEWWDKREGEMPNPDVQYPDLPRAAAFVCTNGTCSLPIYEVGKISAEVERALRVATN
;
A
#
# COMPACT_ATOMS: atom_id res chain seq x y z
N MET A 1 -48.31 -20.65 69.66
CA MET A 1 -46.91 -20.30 69.75
C MET A 1 -46.08 -21.43 69.11
N LEU A 2 -45.74 -21.33 67.85
CA LEU A 2 -44.80 -22.24 67.18
C LEU A 2 -43.81 -21.40 66.37
N ARG A 3 -42.56 -21.47 66.74
CA ARG A 3 -41.45 -20.82 66.03
C ARG A 3 -41.01 -21.69 64.85
N TYR A 4 -41.08 -21.15 63.61
CA TYR A 4 -40.46 -21.76 62.45
C TYR A 4 -39.01 -21.23 62.31
N ILE A 5 -38.05 -22.15 62.41
CA ILE A 5 -36.63 -21.90 62.08
C ILE A 5 -36.46 -22.18 60.60
N ALA A 6 -36.15 -21.13 59.80
CA ALA A 6 -35.78 -21.28 58.42
C ALA A 6 -34.28 -21.49 58.30
N LEU A 7 -33.87 -22.67 57.82
CA LEU A 7 -32.47 -23.01 57.49
C LEU A 7 -32.13 -22.45 56.10
N ALA A 8 -31.30 -21.42 56.05
CA ALA A 8 -30.75 -20.86 54.81
C ALA A 8 -29.53 -21.69 54.41
N LEU A 9 -29.65 -22.49 53.36
CA LEU A 9 -28.54 -23.14 52.67
C LEU A 9 -27.82 -22.12 51.77
N PHE A 10 -26.63 -21.68 52.18
CA PHE A 10 -25.68 -20.95 51.34
C PHE A 10 -25.05 -21.93 50.34
N PHE A 11 -25.43 -21.85 49.07
CA PHE A 11 -24.65 -22.42 48.00
C PHE A 11 -23.44 -21.52 47.75
N LEU A 12 -22.26 -21.93 48.19
CA LEU A 12 -21.00 -21.39 47.73
C LEU A 12 -20.78 -21.85 46.28
N ALA A 13 -21.16 -21.00 45.34
CA ALA A 13 -20.69 -21.12 43.95
C ALA A 13 -19.19 -20.77 43.93
N GLY A 14 -18.35 -21.79 44.02
CA GLY A 14 -16.95 -21.65 43.76
C GLY A 14 -16.75 -21.22 42.31
N THR A 15 -16.47 -19.95 42.08
CA THR A 15 -15.88 -19.48 40.82
C THR A 15 -14.52 -20.14 40.68
N ALA A 16 -14.43 -21.21 39.89
CA ALA A 16 -13.19 -21.73 39.43
C ALA A 16 -12.51 -20.60 38.61
N HIS A 17 -11.61 -19.87 39.24
CA HIS A 17 -10.64 -19.07 38.49
C HIS A 17 -9.79 -20.10 37.74
N ALA A 18 -10.03 -20.20 36.43
CA ALA A 18 -9.10 -20.87 35.53
C ALA A 18 -7.77 -20.17 35.73
N THR A 19 -6.82 -20.88 36.33
CA THR A 19 -5.45 -20.42 36.47
C THR A 19 -4.90 -20.22 35.06
N THR A 20 -4.49 -19.00 34.72
CA THR A 20 -3.85 -18.58 33.45
C THR A 20 -2.44 -19.18 33.28
N ASP A 21 -2.11 -20.27 33.98
CA ASP A 21 -0.76 -20.88 33.99
C ASP A 21 -0.47 -21.71 32.72
N GLY A 22 -1.40 -21.84 31.80
CA GLY A 22 -1.25 -22.60 30.57
C GLY A 22 -1.12 -21.77 29.27
N ALA A 23 -1.28 -20.44 29.29
CA ALA A 23 -1.24 -19.64 28.05
C ALA A 23 0.21 -19.34 27.60
N ILE A 24 0.41 -19.27 26.26
CA ILE A 24 1.69 -18.83 25.68
C ILE A 24 1.92 -17.36 26.06
N LYS A 25 3.10 -17.07 26.64
CA LYS A 25 3.51 -15.70 26.98
C LYS A 25 4.27 -15.11 25.79
N TRP A 26 3.52 -14.50 24.86
CA TRP A 26 4.10 -13.85 23.70
C TRP A 26 4.89 -12.60 24.07
N GLU A 27 6.07 -12.45 23.47
CA GLU A 27 6.94 -11.30 23.61
C GLU A 27 6.93 -10.44 22.34
N SER A 28 7.27 -9.17 22.47
CA SER A 28 7.51 -8.30 21.34
C SER A 28 8.84 -8.61 20.67
N TRP A 29 8.91 -8.46 19.36
CA TRP A 29 10.16 -8.60 18.62
C TRP A 29 11.26 -7.65 19.12
N SER A 30 12.43 -8.19 19.44
CA SER A 30 13.64 -7.43 19.75
C SER A 30 14.88 -8.30 19.57
N ASP A 31 16.05 -7.69 19.34
CA ASP A 31 17.32 -8.43 19.26
C ASP A 31 17.66 -9.12 20.59
N ALA A 32 17.22 -8.59 21.73
CA ALA A 32 17.40 -9.21 23.03
C ALA A 32 16.76 -10.60 23.16
N VAL A 33 15.72 -10.89 22.38
CA VAL A 33 15.10 -12.23 22.31
C VAL A 33 16.10 -13.26 21.81
N PHE A 34 16.90 -12.93 20.80
CA PHE A 34 17.92 -13.83 20.23
C PHE A 34 19.10 -14.04 21.17
N GLU A 35 19.52 -13.00 21.87
CA GLU A 35 20.55 -13.16 22.92
C GLU A 35 20.10 -14.11 24.03
N ARG A 36 18.85 -14.01 24.47
CA ARG A 36 18.26 -14.92 25.44
C ARG A 36 18.08 -16.32 24.85
N ALA A 37 17.66 -16.46 23.58
CA ALA A 37 17.56 -17.75 22.92
C ALA A 37 18.90 -18.51 22.91
N LYS A 38 20.01 -17.78 22.71
CA LYS A 38 21.37 -18.32 22.79
C LYS A 38 21.74 -18.77 24.20
N GLN A 39 21.40 -17.96 25.21
CA GLN A 39 21.69 -18.29 26.61
C GLN A 39 20.88 -19.49 27.11
N GLU A 40 19.62 -19.59 26.72
CA GLU A 40 18.70 -20.65 27.11
C GLU A 40 18.76 -21.90 26.21
N ASN A 41 19.55 -21.87 25.13
CA ASN A 41 19.60 -22.89 24.07
C ASN A 41 18.23 -23.24 23.52
N ARG A 42 17.47 -22.19 23.12
CA ARG A 42 16.11 -22.27 22.59
C ARG A 42 16.03 -21.65 21.22
N PHE A 43 15.02 -22.03 20.42
CA PHE A 43 14.68 -21.40 19.15
C PHE A 43 13.82 -20.16 19.38
N VAL A 44 13.74 -19.28 18.37
CA VAL A 44 12.77 -18.17 18.38
C VAL A 44 11.63 -18.54 17.43
N LEU A 45 10.41 -18.56 17.96
CA LEU A 45 9.18 -18.81 17.22
C LEU A 45 8.46 -17.49 17.00
N MET A 46 8.44 -16.98 15.77
CA MET A 46 7.70 -15.78 15.41
C MET A 46 6.33 -16.13 14.82
N ASP A 47 5.29 -15.54 15.41
CA ASP A 47 3.94 -15.45 14.87
C ASP A 47 3.74 -14.04 14.30
N LEU A 48 3.66 -13.94 12.96
CA LEU A 48 3.35 -12.70 12.26
C LEU A 48 1.85 -12.67 12.01
N GLU A 49 1.16 -11.82 12.75
CA GLU A 49 -0.30 -11.67 12.70
C GLU A 49 -0.75 -10.26 12.30
N ALA A 50 -2.04 -10.06 12.21
CA ALA A 50 -2.66 -8.76 12.07
C ALA A 50 -3.93 -8.68 12.91
N VAL A 51 -4.25 -7.49 13.42
CA VAL A 51 -5.46 -7.25 14.24
C VAL A 51 -6.75 -7.63 13.49
N TRP A 52 -6.77 -7.44 12.17
CA TRP A 52 -7.92 -7.71 11.29
C TRP A 52 -8.03 -9.16 10.80
N CYS A 53 -7.09 -10.03 11.11
CA CYS A 53 -6.88 -11.31 10.43
C CYS A 53 -7.72 -12.43 11.05
N HIS A 54 -8.78 -12.87 10.35
CA HIS A 54 -9.62 -13.99 10.77
C HIS A 54 -8.83 -15.26 11.10
N TRP A 55 -7.95 -15.70 10.18
CA TRP A 55 -7.18 -16.94 10.39
C TRP A 55 -6.16 -16.86 11.51
N CYS A 56 -5.69 -15.65 11.87
CA CYS A 56 -4.87 -15.44 13.04
C CYS A 56 -5.69 -15.68 14.32
N HIS A 57 -6.92 -15.18 14.37
CA HIS A 57 -7.82 -15.44 15.50
C HIS A 57 -8.16 -16.93 15.61
N VAL A 58 -8.42 -17.61 14.49
CA VAL A 58 -8.65 -19.07 14.48
C VAL A 58 -7.44 -19.81 15.03
N MET A 59 -6.21 -19.44 14.61
CA MET A 59 -4.97 -20.07 15.10
C MET A 59 -4.75 -19.84 16.59
N ASN A 60 -5.07 -18.64 17.09
CA ASN A 60 -5.03 -18.33 18.51
C ASN A 60 -6.00 -19.20 19.33
N ASN A 61 -7.23 -19.35 18.84
CA ASN A 61 -8.29 -20.07 19.55
C ASN A 61 -8.16 -21.59 19.46
N THR A 62 -7.33 -22.12 18.57
CA THR A 62 -7.14 -23.55 18.34
C THR A 62 -5.72 -23.99 18.59
N THR A 63 -4.78 -23.68 17.69
CA THR A 63 -3.41 -24.20 17.70
C THR A 63 -2.61 -23.69 18.90
N TYR A 64 -2.65 -22.38 19.14
CA TYR A 64 -1.93 -21.78 20.27
C TYR A 64 -2.62 -21.97 21.63
N SER A 65 -3.81 -22.56 21.62
CA SER A 65 -4.54 -22.98 22.83
C SER A 65 -4.42 -24.48 23.12
N ASP A 66 -3.78 -25.24 22.21
CA ASP A 66 -3.56 -26.67 22.40
C ASP A 66 -2.47 -26.90 23.48
N ARG A 67 -2.77 -27.81 24.41
CA ARG A 67 -1.88 -28.09 25.56
C ARG A 67 -0.49 -28.55 25.15
N LYS A 68 -0.39 -29.46 24.17
CA LYS A 68 0.89 -30.00 23.72
C LYS A 68 1.71 -28.95 22.97
N VAL A 69 1.06 -28.08 22.18
CA VAL A 69 1.70 -26.92 21.55
C VAL A 69 2.29 -25.98 22.59
N ILE A 70 1.51 -25.64 23.64
CA ILE A 70 1.96 -24.76 24.73
C ILE A 70 3.17 -25.38 25.46
N GLU A 71 3.13 -26.66 25.75
CA GLU A 71 4.23 -27.40 26.44
C GLU A 71 5.51 -27.36 25.58
N LEU A 72 5.44 -27.68 24.29
CA LEU A 72 6.59 -27.64 23.37
C LEU A 72 7.18 -26.25 23.23
N ILE A 73 6.32 -25.23 23.07
CA ILE A 73 6.78 -23.83 22.98
C ILE A 73 7.48 -23.43 24.26
N LYS A 74 6.90 -23.73 25.41
CA LYS A 74 7.49 -23.39 26.71
C LYS A 74 8.84 -24.05 26.93
N GLU A 75 9.04 -25.25 26.44
CA GLU A 75 10.29 -26.01 26.64
C GLU A 75 11.38 -25.59 25.64
N HIS A 76 11.06 -25.43 24.37
CA HIS A 76 12.07 -25.34 23.31
C HIS A 76 12.10 -23.99 22.56
N TYR A 77 11.07 -23.13 22.71
CA TYR A 77 10.96 -21.91 21.92
C TYR A 77 10.74 -20.67 22.77
N ILE A 78 11.27 -19.53 22.32
CA ILE A 78 10.88 -18.21 22.80
C ILE A 78 9.84 -17.67 21.83
N PRO A 79 8.58 -17.55 22.27
CA PRO A 79 7.50 -17.12 21.38
C PRO A 79 7.48 -15.60 21.24
N VAL A 80 7.53 -15.13 20.00
CA VAL A 80 7.49 -13.71 19.64
C VAL A 80 6.30 -13.46 18.75
N ARG A 81 5.53 -12.44 19.06
CA ARG A 81 4.40 -12.01 18.24
C ARG A 81 4.66 -10.65 17.60
N VAL A 82 4.38 -10.55 16.31
CA VAL A 82 4.58 -9.34 15.52
C VAL A 82 3.28 -8.98 14.84
N ASP A 83 2.78 -7.79 15.12
CA ASP A 83 1.71 -7.19 14.33
C ASP A 83 2.32 -6.62 13.04
N GLN A 84 1.81 -7.09 11.90
CA GLN A 84 2.30 -6.74 10.57
C GLN A 84 2.14 -5.24 10.26
N ASP A 85 1.08 -4.61 10.76
CA ASP A 85 0.85 -3.19 10.52
C ASP A 85 1.79 -2.32 11.33
N ALA A 86 2.13 -2.74 12.56
CA ALA A 86 3.07 -2.05 13.44
C ALA A 86 4.56 -2.22 13.04
N ARG A 87 4.90 -3.26 12.27
CA ARG A 87 6.29 -3.61 11.89
C ARG A 87 6.42 -3.84 10.38
N PRO A 88 6.39 -2.74 9.57
CA PRO A 88 6.53 -2.83 8.11
C PRO A 88 7.79 -3.57 7.64
N ASP A 89 8.91 -3.43 8.34
CA ASP A 89 10.18 -4.08 8.03
C ASP A 89 10.10 -5.61 8.09
N ILE A 90 9.41 -6.16 9.09
CA ILE A 90 9.19 -7.60 9.25
C ILE A 90 8.07 -8.05 8.32
N SER A 91 6.97 -7.30 8.25
CA SER A 91 5.85 -7.60 7.38
C SER A 91 6.28 -7.73 5.91
N ARG A 92 7.00 -6.76 5.37
CA ARG A 92 7.50 -6.78 3.99
C ARG A 92 8.48 -7.92 3.71
N ARG A 93 9.25 -8.34 4.71
CA ARG A 93 10.15 -9.48 4.59
C ARG A 93 9.42 -10.80 4.36
N TYR A 94 8.23 -10.96 4.98
CA TYR A 94 7.46 -12.21 5.01
C TYR A 94 6.08 -12.12 4.33
N GLU A 95 5.76 -11.04 3.61
CA GLU A 95 4.43 -10.83 3.00
C GLU A 95 3.98 -11.97 2.09
N ASN A 96 4.91 -12.62 1.39
CA ASN A 96 4.62 -13.77 0.52
C ASN A 96 4.20 -15.02 1.30
N TRP A 97 4.33 -15.00 2.63
CA TRP A 97 3.91 -16.10 3.51
C TRP A 97 2.50 -15.90 4.07
N GLY A 98 1.85 -14.76 3.77
CA GLY A 98 0.48 -14.44 4.18
C GLY A 98 0.31 -14.30 5.69
N TRP A 99 -0.93 -14.28 6.15
CA TRP A 99 -1.28 -14.14 7.57
C TRP A 99 -2.25 -15.23 8.02
N PRO A 100 -1.98 -15.87 9.19
CA PRO A 100 -0.74 -15.77 9.96
C PRO A 100 0.45 -16.32 9.18
N ALA A 101 1.67 -15.83 9.45
CA ALA A 101 2.90 -16.47 9.02
C ALA A 101 3.71 -16.91 10.23
N THR A 102 4.14 -18.17 10.23
CA THR A 102 5.01 -18.70 11.28
C THR A 102 6.44 -18.81 10.76
N VAL A 103 7.38 -18.21 11.50
CA VAL A 103 8.81 -18.34 11.18
C VAL A 103 9.55 -18.80 12.43
N VAL A 104 10.37 -19.84 12.26
CA VAL A 104 11.25 -20.31 13.33
C VAL A 104 12.69 -19.98 12.99
N PHE A 105 13.39 -19.42 13.95
CA PHE A 105 14.78 -19.03 13.84
C PHE A 105 15.66 -19.81 14.82
N ALA A 106 16.89 -20.08 14.41
CA ALA A 106 17.96 -20.40 15.35
C ALA A 106 18.33 -19.15 16.19
N ALA A 107 19.06 -19.35 17.27
CA ALA A 107 19.46 -18.26 18.17
C ALA A 107 20.37 -17.19 17.52
N ASP A 108 21.00 -17.49 16.41
CA ASP A 108 21.81 -16.54 15.61
C ASP A 108 21.00 -15.76 14.58
N GLY A 109 19.67 -15.99 14.49
CA GLY A 109 18.77 -15.36 13.51
C GLY A 109 18.64 -16.10 12.19
N THR A 110 19.27 -17.27 12.03
CA THR A 110 19.10 -18.12 10.85
C THR A 110 17.66 -18.61 10.75
N GLU A 111 16.98 -18.36 9.63
CA GLU A 111 15.61 -18.83 9.35
C GLU A 111 15.63 -20.35 9.11
N ILE A 112 15.02 -21.13 10.02
CA ILE A 112 14.95 -22.60 9.93
C ILE A 112 13.76 -23.01 9.07
N VAL A 113 12.55 -22.52 9.44
CA VAL A 113 11.28 -22.89 8.79
C VAL A 113 10.42 -21.65 8.63
N LYS A 114 9.77 -21.54 7.47
CA LYS A 114 8.69 -20.58 7.22
C LYS A 114 7.41 -21.34 6.83
N ARG A 115 6.26 -20.94 7.37
CA ARG A 115 4.96 -21.54 7.07
C ARG A 115 3.91 -20.50 6.82
N ARG A 116 3.04 -20.79 5.84
CA ARG A 116 1.96 -19.91 5.40
C ARG A 116 0.64 -20.32 6.02
N GLY A 117 -0.08 -19.35 6.60
CA GLY A 117 -1.47 -19.49 6.99
C GLY A 117 -1.71 -20.35 8.23
N TYR A 118 -2.97 -20.58 8.49
CA TYR A 118 -3.43 -21.41 9.61
C TYR A 118 -2.93 -22.85 9.51
N MET A 119 -2.45 -23.38 10.64
CA MET A 119 -2.07 -24.78 10.79
C MET A 119 -2.83 -25.40 11.96
N ARG A 120 -3.38 -26.60 11.75
CA ARG A 120 -4.00 -27.37 12.84
C ARG A 120 -2.98 -27.81 13.88
N PRO A 121 -3.40 -28.01 15.15
CA PRO A 121 -2.47 -28.37 16.25
C PRO A 121 -1.54 -29.54 15.91
N GLU A 122 -2.06 -30.62 15.33
CA GLU A 122 -1.29 -31.85 15.05
C GLU A 122 -0.15 -31.60 14.04
N VAL A 123 -0.44 -30.76 13.01
CA VAL A 123 0.54 -30.38 12.00
C VAL A 123 1.60 -29.49 12.64
N PHE A 124 1.17 -28.54 13.45
CA PHE A 124 2.08 -27.62 14.11
C PHE A 124 3.01 -28.32 15.11
N ILE A 125 2.47 -29.26 15.93
CA ILE A 125 3.25 -30.12 16.83
C ILE A 125 4.33 -30.87 16.05
N SER A 126 3.96 -31.54 14.94
CA SER A 126 4.90 -32.30 14.11
C SER A 126 6.04 -31.44 13.58
N ILE A 127 5.76 -30.18 13.20
CA ILE A 127 6.77 -29.23 12.74
C ILE A 127 7.70 -28.84 13.89
N LEU A 128 7.16 -28.49 15.07
CA LEU A 128 7.94 -28.10 16.22
C LEU A 128 8.86 -29.24 16.70
N GLU A 129 8.34 -30.46 16.79
CA GLU A 129 9.12 -31.65 17.16
C GLU A 129 10.23 -31.95 16.14
N ALA A 130 9.93 -31.81 14.83
CA ALA A 130 10.93 -32.02 13.77
C ALA A 130 12.09 -31.01 13.87
N ILE A 131 11.81 -29.74 14.17
CA ILE A 131 12.84 -28.71 14.33
C ILE A 131 13.75 -29.00 15.54
N VAL A 132 13.17 -29.51 16.65
CA VAL A 132 13.96 -29.88 17.82
C VAL A 132 14.91 -31.05 17.50
N LEU A 133 14.49 -31.99 16.64
CA LEU A 133 15.30 -33.13 16.25
C LEU A 133 16.35 -32.78 15.17
N ASP A 134 15.99 -31.94 14.22
CA ASP A 134 16.88 -31.49 13.13
C ASP A 134 16.58 -30.01 12.80
N PRO A 135 17.38 -29.06 13.32
CA PRO A 135 17.22 -27.64 13.07
C PRO A 135 17.84 -27.17 11.75
N SER A 136 18.11 -28.04 10.80
CA SER A 136 18.68 -27.68 9.51
C SER A 136 17.74 -26.72 8.74
N PRO A 137 18.24 -25.57 8.22
CA PRO A 137 17.42 -24.60 7.50
C PRO A 137 16.84 -25.21 6.21
N ILE A 138 15.55 -24.94 5.96
CA ILE A 138 14.91 -25.27 4.70
C ILE A 138 15.20 -24.15 3.68
N ASN A 139 15.80 -24.52 2.54
CA ASN A 139 15.98 -23.57 1.44
C ASN A 139 14.68 -23.41 0.66
N TYR A 140 14.10 -22.21 0.68
CA TYR A 140 12.89 -21.85 -0.07
C TYR A 140 13.19 -21.13 -1.39
N GLY A 141 14.47 -20.88 -1.72
CA GLY A 141 14.88 -20.12 -2.90
C GLY A 141 14.60 -18.61 -2.86
N ASP A 142 14.04 -18.10 -1.77
CA ASP A 142 13.64 -16.70 -1.63
C ASP A 142 14.73 -15.77 -1.06
N ASN A 143 15.86 -16.34 -0.63
CA ASN A 143 17.00 -15.63 -0.09
C ASN A 143 18.28 -15.79 -0.94
N GLU A 144 18.16 -16.21 -2.20
CA GLU A 144 19.32 -16.31 -3.07
C GLU A 144 19.94 -14.93 -3.31
N PRO A 145 21.25 -14.75 -3.09
CA PRO A 145 21.91 -13.49 -3.30
C PRO A 145 21.88 -13.11 -4.78
N ILE A 146 21.68 -11.82 -5.04
CA ILE A 146 21.82 -11.27 -6.39
C ILE A 146 23.32 -11.28 -6.72
N THR A 147 23.70 -12.02 -7.74
CA THR A 147 25.10 -12.18 -8.17
C THR A 147 25.56 -11.04 -9.08
N GLU A 148 24.64 -10.50 -9.90
CA GLU A 148 24.91 -9.43 -10.83
C GLU A 148 23.71 -8.50 -10.95
N TYR A 149 23.94 -7.20 -10.72
CA TYR A 149 22.93 -6.16 -10.88
C TYR A 149 22.89 -5.61 -12.29
N ALA A 150 21.71 -5.17 -12.75
CA ALA A 150 21.59 -4.48 -14.02
C ALA A 150 22.48 -3.23 -14.06
N GLN A 151 23.27 -3.11 -15.13
CA GLN A 151 24.15 -1.95 -15.34
C GLN A 151 23.38 -0.72 -15.82
N SER A 152 22.28 -0.92 -16.54
CA SER A 152 21.37 0.12 -17.03
C SER A 152 20.14 0.24 -16.14
N ALA A 153 19.62 1.45 -16.00
CA ALA A 153 18.30 1.70 -15.42
C ALA A 153 17.16 1.49 -16.44
N LEU A 154 17.48 1.18 -17.70
CA LEU A 154 16.46 0.78 -18.68
C LEU A 154 16.25 -0.75 -18.61
N LEU A 155 15.01 -1.17 -18.75
CA LEU A 155 14.68 -2.58 -18.85
C LEU A 155 15.25 -3.17 -20.14
N ASP A 156 15.84 -4.35 -20.04
CA ASP A 156 16.22 -5.12 -21.21
C ASP A 156 14.98 -5.53 -22.02
N ALA A 157 15.07 -5.47 -23.35
CA ALA A 157 13.94 -5.77 -24.24
C ALA A 157 13.40 -7.20 -24.07
N LYS A 158 14.27 -8.17 -23.73
CA LYS A 158 13.86 -9.56 -23.47
C LYS A 158 13.07 -9.64 -22.14
N VAL A 159 13.50 -8.90 -21.12
CA VAL A 159 12.79 -8.82 -19.84
C VAL A 159 11.42 -8.17 -20.05
N VAL A 160 11.34 -7.06 -20.80
CA VAL A 160 10.06 -6.40 -21.14
C VAL A 160 9.13 -7.39 -21.84
N ALA A 161 9.59 -8.06 -22.89
CA ALA A 161 8.78 -9.03 -23.63
C ALA A 161 8.24 -10.16 -22.74
N GLN A 162 9.06 -10.65 -21.79
CA GLN A 162 8.65 -11.70 -20.86
C GLN A 162 7.63 -11.20 -19.82
N LEU A 163 7.81 -9.99 -19.28
CA LEU A 163 6.86 -9.36 -18.37
C LEU A 163 5.53 -9.05 -19.06
N GLU A 164 5.54 -8.53 -20.29
CA GLU A 164 4.33 -8.31 -21.08
C GLU A 164 3.59 -9.60 -21.40
N LYS A 165 4.34 -10.65 -21.76
CA LYS A 165 3.73 -11.98 -21.94
C LYS A 165 3.04 -12.47 -20.67
N SER A 166 3.72 -12.36 -19.52
CA SER A 166 3.17 -12.76 -18.21
C SER A 166 1.93 -11.93 -17.86
N TYR A 167 1.93 -10.62 -18.12
CA TYR A 167 0.80 -9.72 -17.92
C TYR A 167 -0.46 -10.20 -18.64
N TYR A 168 -0.33 -10.61 -19.92
CA TYR A 168 -1.47 -11.13 -20.68
C TYR A 168 -1.88 -12.55 -20.27
N ASP A 169 -0.92 -13.40 -19.92
CA ASP A 169 -1.17 -14.82 -19.61
C ASP A 169 -1.83 -15.03 -18.24
N ILE A 170 -1.51 -14.18 -17.28
CA ILE A 170 -2.07 -14.29 -15.92
C ILE A 170 -3.54 -13.85 -15.85
N HIS A 171 -4.02 -13.07 -16.80
CA HIS A 171 -5.39 -12.57 -16.80
C HIS A 171 -6.42 -13.67 -16.99
N ASP A 172 -7.50 -13.64 -16.19
CA ASP A 172 -8.67 -14.49 -16.35
C ASP A 172 -9.64 -13.87 -17.39
N PRO A 173 -9.75 -14.43 -18.61
CA PRO A 173 -10.54 -13.83 -19.68
C PRO A 173 -12.06 -13.96 -19.48
N VAL A 174 -12.50 -14.77 -18.49
CA VAL A 174 -13.91 -15.02 -18.20
C VAL A 174 -14.38 -14.15 -17.03
N LYS A 175 -13.63 -14.18 -15.92
CA LYS A 175 -14.03 -13.53 -14.68
C LYS A 175 -13.30 -12.21 -14.40
N GLY A 176 -12.27 -11.89 -15.14
CA GLY A 176 -11.38 -10.76 -14.84
C GLY A 176 -10.44 -11.06 -13.66
N GLY A 177 -9.51 -10.15 -13.37
CA GLY A 177 -8.46 -10.36 -12.40
C GLY A 177 -7.47 -11.44 -12.80
N PHE A 178 -6.69 -11.93 -11.85
CA PHE A 178 -5.71 -12.98 -12.09
C PHE A 178 -6.36 -14.37 -12.17
N ARG A 179 -5.79 -15.24 -12.99
CA ARG A 179 -6.16 -16.66 -13.12
C ARG A 179 -5.61 -17.46 -11.93
N GLN A 180 -6.17 -17.19 -10.75
CA GLN A 180 -5.79 -17.80 -9.49
C GLN A 180 -6.99 -17.89 -8.55
N PRO A 181 -6.92 -18.67 -7.44
CA PRO A 181 -8.03 -18.83 -6.51
C PRO A 181 -8.49 -17.54 -5.85
N LYS A 182 -7.59 -16.58 -5.61
CA LYS A 182 -7.90 -15.29 -5.01
C LYS A 182 -8.21 -14.25 -6.09
N LYS A 183 -9.27 -13.46 -5.90
CA LYS A 183 -9.67 -12.35 -6.77
C LYS A 183 -9.62 -11.04 -6.00
N TYR A 184 -8.89 -10.08 -6.54
CA TYR A 184 -8.76 -8.69 -6.08
C TYR A 184 -8.25 -7.83 -7.23
N ILE A 185 -8.29 -6.51 -7.10
CA ILE A 185 -7.60 -5.63 -8.04
C ILE A 185 -6.11 -5.61 -7.65
N ASP A 186 -5.27 -6.15 -8.52
CA ASP A 186 -3.85 -5.80 -8.50
C ASP A 186 -3.72 -4.41 -9.13
N TRP A 187 -3.36 -3.43 -8.30
CA TRP A 187 -3.43 -2.01 -8.68
C TRP A 187 -2.40 -1.61 -9.73
N ASP A 188 -1.20 -2.19 -9.71
CA ASP A 188 -0.18 -1.94 -10.73
C ASP A 188 -0.62 -2.52 -12.08
N THR A 189 -1.21 -3.71 -12.08
CA THR A 189 -1.78 -4.32 -13.28
C THR A 189 -2.95 -3.53 -13.85
N ALA A 190 -3.83 -3.02 -12.99
CA ALA A 190 -4.95 -2.18 -13.42
C ALA A 190 -4.45 -0.85 -14.01
N GLU A 191 -3.47 -0.22 -13.39
CA GLU A 191 -2.87 1.04 -13.85
C GLU A 191 -2.11 0.85 -15.16
N TYR A 192 -1.31 -0.24 -15.29
CA TYR A 192 -0.62 -0.59 -16.54
C TYR A 192 -1.63 -0.87 -17.67
N ALA A 193 -2.71 -1.58 -17.38
CA ALA A 193 -3.76 -1.84 -18.35
C ALA A 193 -4.47 -0.55 -18.81
N MET A 194 -4.71 0.42 -17.89
CA MET A 194 -5.22 1.74 -18.26
C MET A 194 -4.24 2.53 -19.13
N LEU A 195 -2.93 2.46 -18.83
CA LEU A 195 -1.89 3.05 -19.66
C LEU A 195 -1.93 2.48 -21.08
N ARG A 196 -1.92 1.15 -21.22
CA ARG A 196 -1.95 0.46 -22.51
C ARG A 196 -3.26 0.72 -23.29
N ALA A 197 -4.39 0.75 -22.59
CA ALA A 197 -5.68 1.10 -23.19
C ALA A 197 -5.66 2.52 -23.77
N LYS A 198 -5.05 3.49 -23.07
CA LYS A 198 -4.88 4.86 -23.55
C LYS A 198 -3.97 4.94 -24.80
N GLN A 199 -3.04 4.01 -24.95
CA GLN A 199 -2.20 3.83 -26.13
C GLN A 199 -2.88 3.07 -27.28
N GLY A 200 -4.15 2.66 -27.13
CA GLY A 200 -4.95 1.99 -28.16
C GLY A 200 -4.98 0.46 -28.05
N ASP A 201 -4.44 -0.14 -26.99
CA ASP A 201 -4.55 -1.58 -26.77
C ASP A 201 -5.93 -1.98 -26.24
N ALA A 202 -6.81 -2.39 -27.18
CA ALA A 202 -8.18 -2.81 -26.87
C ALA A 202 -8.25 -4.06 -25.98
N ARG A 203 -7.21 -4.92 -25.99
CA ARG A 203 -7.13 -6.10 -25.11
C ARG A 203 -6.97 -5.66 -23.67
N SER A 204 -6.04 -4.75 -23.40
CA SER A 204 -5.82 -4.19 -22.06
C SER A 204 -7.05 -3.42 -21.55
N GLU A 205 -7.74 -2.67 -22.40
CA GLU A 205 -9.02 -2.03 -22.03
C GLU A 205 -10.05 -3.06 -21.56
N LYS A 206 -10.24 -4.14 -22.33
CA LYS A 206 -11.15 -5.21 -21.94
C LYS A 206 -10.75 -5.87 -20.62
N MET A 207 -9.46 -6.16 -20.43
CA MET A 207 -8.93 -6.79 -19.21
C MET A 207 -9.20 -5.94 -17.98
N VAL A 208 -8.89 -4.64 -18.03
CA VAL A 208 -9.10 -3.75 -16.87
C VAL A 208 -10.58 -3.56 -16.57
N ARG A 209 -11.44 -3.36 -17.57
CA ARG A 209 -12.88 -3.23 -17.34
C ARG A 209 -13.49 -4.49 -16.72
N GLN A 210 -13.13 -5.68 -17.21
CA GLN A 210 -13.58 -6.95 -16.62
C GLN A 210 -13.15 -7.09 -15.14
N THR A 211 -11.92 -6.71 -14.83
CA THR A 211 -11.41 -6.77 -13.46
C THR A 211 -12.13 -5.79 -12.54
N LEU A 212 -12.29 -4.54 -12.99
CA LEU A 212 -12.99 -3.51 -12.23
C LEU A 212 -14.46 -3.85 -12.00
N ASP A 213 -15.15 -4.35 -13.01
CA ASP A 213 -16.56 -4.76 -12.91
C ASP A 213 -16.74 -5.95 -11.95
N GLY A 214 -15.83 -6.93 -11.99
CA GLY A 214 -15.83 -8.04 -11.03
C GLY A 214 -15.61 -7.56 -9.61
N ALA A 215 -14.65 -6.67 -9.41
CA ALA A 215 -14.27 -6.16 -8.09
C ALA A 215 -15.33 -5.25 -7.43
N LEU A 216 -16.33 -4.75 -8.18
CA LEU A 216 -17.50 -4.07 -7.58
C LEU A 216 -18.22 -4.93 -6.55
N LYS A 217 -18.17 -6.26 -6.69
CA LYS A 217 -18.79 -7.21 -5.75
C LYS A 217 -18.06 -7.27 -4.40
N LEU A 218 -16.82 -6.80 -4.32
CA LEU A 218 -16.08 -6.72 -3.07
C LEU A 218 -16.43 -5.48 -2.24
N ILE A 219 -17.25 -4.56 -2.76
CA ILE A 219 -17.69 -3.39 -1.99
C ILE A 219 -18.88 -3.79 -1.12
N ASP A 220 -18.78 -3.54 0.19
CA ASP A 220 -19.86 -3.78 1.13
C ASP A 220 -21.12 -2.97 0.74
N PRO A 221 -22.23 -3.63 0.38
CA PRO A 221 -23.41 -2.93 -0.10
C PRO A 221 -24.12 -2.08 0.96
N VAL A 222 -23.81 -2.31 2.25
CA VAL A 222 -24.49 -1.66 3.38
C VAL A 222 -23.69 -0.47 3.90
N TRP A 223 -22.43 -0.69 4.24
CA TRP A 223 -21.58 0.35 4.81
C TRP A 223 -20.62 1.00 3.80
N GLY A 224 -20.43 0.38 2.66
CA GLY A 224 -19.31 0.71 1.77
C GLY A 224 -17.99 0.15 2.29
N GLY A 225 -16.89 0.63 1.70
CA GLY A 225 -15.59 0.03 1.95
C GLY A 225 -15.41 -1.26 1.16
N VAL A 226 -14.18 -1.61 0.85
CA VAL A 226 -13.86 -2.81 0.08
C VAL A 226 -13.33 -3.90 1.01
N TYR A 227 -13.81 -5.12 0.81
CA TYR A 227 -13.27 -6.34 1.40
C TYR A 227 -11.92 -6.69 0.79
N GLN A 228 -11.09 -7.43 1.50
CA GLN A 228 -9.70 -7.68 1.10
C GLN A 228 -9.60 -8.42 -0.25
N TYR A 229 -10.23 -9.56 -0.38
CA TYR A 229 -10.26 -10.37 -1.62
C TYR A 229 -11.43 -11.35 -1.61
N SER A 230 -11.69 -12.00 -2.75
CA SER A 230 -12.57 -13.16 -2.86
C SER A 230 -11.77 -14.43 -3.08
N THR A 231 -12.33 -15.58 -2.72
CA THR A 231 -11.78 -16.93 -2.95
C THR A 231 -12.52 -17.70 -4.05
N HIS A 232 -12.22 -19.00 -4.23
CA HIS A 232 -12.88 -19.90 -5.18
C HIS A 232 -12.79 -19.45 -6.65
N SER A 233 -11.80 -18.64 -7.01
CA SER A 233 -11.61 -18.09 -8.36
C SER A 233 -12.81 -17.29 -8.89
N ASP A 234 -13.58 -16.67 -7.99
CA ASP A 234 -14.71 -15.78 -8.32
C ASP A 234 -14.72 -14.54 -7.43
N TRP A 235 -15.73 -13.67 -7.57
CA TRP A 235 -15.85 -12.42 -6.84
C TRP A 235 -16.93 -12.45 -5.74
N ASP A 236 -17.48 -13.65 -5.42
CA ASP A 236 -18.67 -13.79 -4.59
C ASP A 236 -18.38 -14.35 -3.19
N HIS A 237 -17.14 -14.78 -2.92
CA HIS A 237 -16.72 -15.37 -1.64
C HIS A 237 -15.71 -14.46 -0.94
N ALA A 238 -16.20 -13.30 -0.49
CA ALA A 238 -15.36 -12.26 0.09
C ALA A 238 -14.75 -12.65 1.45
N HIS A 239 -13.51 -12.27 1.66
CA HIS A 239 -12.86 -12.15 2.96
C HIS A 239 -13.10 -10.74 3.49
N PHE A 240 -13.73 -10.64 4.66
CA PHE A 240 -14.41 -9.42 5.13
C PHE A 240 -13.49 -8.39 5.78
N GLU A 241 -12.20 -8.62 5.86
CA GLU A 241 -11.20 -7.66 6.31
C GLU A 241 -11.27 -6.37 5.48
N LYS A 242 -11.27 -5.21 6.14
CA LYS A 242 -11.23 -3.90 5.46
C LYS A 242 -9.97 -3.15 5.89
N ILE A 243 -8.94 -3.24 5.07
CA ILE A 243 -7.58 -2.77 5.35
C ILE A 243 -7.34 -1.46 4.59
N MET A 244 -6.67 -0.48 5.20
CA MET A 244 -6.49 0.85 4.60
C MET A 244 -5.78 0.82 3.25
N SER A 245 -4.79 -0.06 3.03
CA SER A 245 -4.14 -0.20 1.74
C SER A 245 -5.13 -0.51 0.61
N PHE A 246 -6.05 -1.46 0.84
CA PHE A 246 -7.10 -1.78 -0.12
C PHE A 246 -8.10 -0.64 -0.30
N GLN A 247 -8.51 0.03 0.79
CA GLN A 247 -9.42 1.17 0.68
C GLN A 247 -8.80 2.28 -0.19
N ALA A 248 -7.55 2.65 0.08
CA ALA A 248 -6.86 3.71 -0.62
C ALA A 248 -6.62 3.38 -2.10
N GLU A 249 -6.07 2.20 -2.39
CA GLU A 249 -5.74 1.82 -3.76
C GLU A 249 -7.01 1.60 -4.62
N TYR A 250 -8.09 1.06 -4.06
CA TYR A 250 -9.35 0.94 -4.78
C TYR A 250 -9.99 2.31 -5.06
N VAL A 251 -9.94 3.26 -4.10
CA VAL A 251 -10.37 4.65 -4.36
C VAL A 251 -9.56 5.25 -5.52
N ARG A 252 -8.23 5.10 -5.50
CA ARG A 252 -7.34 5.62 -6.52
C ARG A 252 -7.61 5.01 -7.90
N ILE A 253 -7.67 3.69 -7.98
CA ILE A 253 -7.89 2.96 -9.24
C ILE A 253 -9.28 3.26 -9.82
N TYR A 254 -10.34 3.27 -9.01
CA TYR A 254 -11.68 3.62 -9.49
C TYR A 254 -11.78 5.11 -9.90
N ALA A 255 -11.05 6.01 -9.24
CA ALA A 255 -10.98 7.42 -9.65
C ALA A 255 -10.29 7.58 -11.02
N LEU A 256 -9.17 6.90 -11.26
CA LEU A 256 -8.48 6.88 -12.55
C LEU A 256 -9.34 6.26 -13.63
N ALA A 257 -10.00 5.15 -13.34
CA ALA A 257 -10.91 4.47 -14.27
C ALA A 257 -12.13 5.33 -14.61
N TYR A 258 -12.73 6.04 -13.64
CA TYR A 258 -13.80 6.99 -13.89
C TYR A 258 -13.33 8.12 -14.81
N ALA A 259 -12.17 8.71 -14.53
CA ALA A 259 -11.62 9.77 -15.37
C ALA A 259 -11.38 9.30 -16.81
N GLN A 260 -10.88 8.08 -17.01
CA GLN A 260 -10.54 7.55 -18.33
C GLN A 260 -11.75 7.03 -19.12
N PHE A 261 -12.67 6.35 -18.47
CA PHE A 261 -13.76 5.62 -19.12
C PHE A 261 -15.12 6.29 -19.00
N GLY A 262 -15.27 7.28 -18.10
CA GLY A 262 -16.53 8.00 -17.89
C GLY A 262 -17.65 7.15 -17.27
N ASP A 263 -17.36 5.93 -16.80
CA ASP A 263 -18.37 5.03 -16.25
C ASP A 263 -18.78 5.46 -14.83
N PRO A 264 -20.05 5.86 -14.60
CA PRO A 264 -20.50 6.33 -13.29
C PRO A 264 -20.45 5.26 -12.19
N ARG A 265 -20.40 3.95 -12.54
CA ARG A 265 -20.28 2.87 -11.57
C ARG A 265 -18.94 2.96 -10.85
N TYR A 266 -17.86 3.34 -11.53
CA TYR A 266 -16.53 3.50 -10.94
C TYR A 266 -16.47 4.69 -9.97
N LEU A 267 -17.11 5.81 -10.32
CA LEU A 267 -17.25 6.93 -9.39
C LEU A 267 -18.06 6.54 -8.15
N LYS A 268 -19.16 5.81 -8.34
CA LYS A 268 -19.97 5.29 -7.23
C LYS A 268 -19.14 4.39 -6.32
N ALA A 269 -18.32 3.50 -6.88
CA ALA A 269 -17.43 2.62 -6.13
C ALA A 269 -16.44 3.41 -5.27
N ALA A 270 -15.72 4.37 -5.86
CA ALA A 270 -14.80 5.25 -5.13
C ALA A 270 -15.52 6.01 -4.00
N ASN A 271 -16.73 6.53 -4.26
CA ASN A 271 -17.55 7.23 -3.26
C ASN A 271 -18.03 6.30 -2.11
N ASP A 272 -18.43 5.08 -2.41
CA ASP A 272 -18.88 4.12 -1.40
C ASP A 272 -17.72 3.76 -0.47
N ILE A 273 -16.52 3.58 -1.02
CA ILE A 273 -15.32 3.31 -0.22
C ILE A 273 -14.94 4.55 0.61
N TYR A 274 -14.90 5.74 0.01
CA TYR A 274 -14.63 6.98 0.73
C TYR A 274 -15.61 7.23 1.90
N ARG A 275 -16.92 7.04 1.66
CA ARG A 275 -17.93 7.21 2.73
C ARG A 275 -17.69 6.26 3.91
N TYR A 276 -17.29 5.03 3.62
CA TYR A 276 -16.94 4.05 4.65
C TYR A 276 -15.71 4.53 5.45
N VAL A 277 -14.63 4.90 4.77
CA VAL A 277 -13.41 5.40 5.41
C VAL A 277 -13.72 6.63 6.27
N LYS A 278 -14.48 7.59 5.73
CA LYS A 278 -14.88 8.80 6.45
C LYS A 278 -15.68 8.51 7.71
N LYS A 279 -16.57 7.51 7.65
CA LYS A 279 -17.49 7.19 8.76
C LYS A 279 -16.87 6.30 9.82
N PHE A 280 -16.02 5.34 9.45
CA PHE A 280 -15.56 4.27 10.33
C PHE A 280 -14.03 4.24 10.53
N LEU A 281 -13.26 4.66 9.55
CA LEU A 281 -11.79 4.63 9.60
C LEU A 281 -11.19 6.04 9.66
N THR A 282 -11.92 7.04 10.16
CA THR A 282 -11.40 8.40 10.36
C THR A 282 -11.56 8.81 11.83
N SER A 283 -10.50 9.32 12.41
CA SER A 283 -10.50 9.84 13.77
C SER A 283 -11.22 11.19 13.86
N PRO A 284 -11.59 11.65 15.05
CA PRO A 284 -12.16 13.01 15.25
C PRO A 284 -11.27 14.13 14.73
N GLU A 285 -9.95 13.93 14.71
CA GLU A 285 -8.95 14.88 14.20
C GLU A 285 -8.82 14.87 12.67
N GLY A 286 -9.56 13.97 11.98
CA GLY A 286 -9.56 13.86 10.51
C GLY A 286 -8.43 13.04 9.92
N VAL A 287 -7.76 12.20 10.73
CA VAL A 287 -6.67 11.31 10.30
C VAL A 287 -7.16 9.87 10.27
N PHE A 288 -6.59 9.04 9.39
CA PHE A 288 -7.13 7.73 9.07
C PHE A 288 -6.58 6.62 9.96
N TYR A 289 -7.46 5.67 10.33
CA TYR A 289 -7.18 4.44 11.05
C TYR A 289 -6.72 3.34 10.08
N VAL A 290 -6.19 2.23 10.64
CA VAL A 290 -5.52 1.18 9.87
C VAL A 290 -6.49 0.22 9.19
N SER A 291 -7.46 -0.33 9.95
CA SER A 291 -8.29 -1.44 9.44
C SER A 291 -9.54 -1.68 10.27
N GLN A 292 -10.46 -2.49 9.72
CA GLN A 292 -11.53 -3.16 10.43
C GLN A 292 -11.33 -4.67 10.33
N ASP A 293 -11.52 -5.35 11.47
CA ASP A 293 -11.48 -6.80 11.60
C ASP A 293 -12.56 -7.49 10.74
N ALA A 294 -12.27 -8.68 10.22
CA ALA A 294 -13.25 -9.53 9.58
C ALA A 294 -14.28 -10.10 10.55
N ASP A 295 -13.91 -10.26 11.82
CA ASP A 295 -14.66 -10.99 12.81
C ASP A 295 -15.41 -10.06 13.76
N LEU A 296 -16.72 -10.27 13.92
CA LEU A 296 -17.47 -9.67 15.02
C LEU A 296 -17.07 -10.32 16.36
N ILE A 297 -16.87 -11.63 16.35
CA ILE A 297 -16.33 -12.41 17.46
C ILE A 297 -15.07 -13.10 16.94
N LYS A 298 -13.92 -12.81 17.52
CA LYS A 298 -12.61 -13.30 17.07
C LYS A 298 -12.58 -14.81 16.84
N GLY A 299 -12.25 -15.22 15.62
CA GLY A 299 -12.17 -16.61 15.18
C GLY A 299 -13.51 -17.23 14.80
N VAL A 300 -14.60 -16.46 14.78
CA VAL A 300 -15.90 -16.88 14.29
C VAL A 300 -16.22 -16.20 12.97
N HIS A 301 -16.38 -16.99 11.91
CA HIS A 301 -16.64 -16.47 10.57
C HIS A 301 -17.91 -15.60 10.51
N SER A 302 -17.79 -14.38 10.00
CA SER A 302 -18.82 -13.34 10.11
C SER A 302 -19.65 -13.14 8.83
N GLU A 303 -19.71 -14.11 7.89
CA GLU A 303 -20.48 -13.97 6.65
C GLU A 303 -21.96 -13.59 6.90
N GLY A 304 -22.60 -14.22 7.88
CA GLY A 304 -23.99 -13.91 8.27
C GLY A 304 -24.15 -12.45 8.72
N TYR A 305 -23.18 -11.91 9.45
CA TYR A 305 -23.18 -10.53 9.91
C TYR A 305 -23.11 -9.53 8.74
N PHE A 306 -22.22 -9.77 7.76
CA PHE A 306 -22.04 -8.86 6.62
C PHE A 306 -23.22 -8.89 5.62
N LYS A 307 -24.14 -9.86 5.73
CA LYS A 307 -25.40 -9.90 4.98
C LYS A 307 -26.53 -9.08 5.63
N LEU A 308 -26.36 -8.66 6.89
CA LEU A 308 -27.37 -7.92 7.64
C LEU A 308 -27.47 -6.45 7.21
N SER A 309 -28.62 -5.83 7.46
CA SER A 309 -28.84 -4.39 7.30
C SER A 309 -28.04 -3.55 8.32
N ASP A 310 -27.88 -2.24 8.09
CA ASP A 310 -27.18 -1.32 9.03
C ASP A 310 -27.79 -1.39 10.44
N ALA A 311 -29.12 -1.42 10.56
CA ALA A 311 -29.79 -1.47 11.86
C ALA A 311 -29.51 -2.77 12.62
N GLU A 312 -29.48 -3.92 11.94
CA GLU A 312 -29.19 -5.21 12.55
C GLU A 312 -27.72 -5.33 12.95
N ARG A 313 -26.77 -4.91 12.07
CA ARG A 313 -25.34 -4.87 12.41
C ARG A 313 -25.07 -4.03 13.66
N ARG A 314 -25.71 -2.86 13.79
CA ARG A 314 -25.56 -1.99 14.96
C ARG A 314 -26.08 -2.58 16.26
N LYS A 315 -27.13 -3.41 16.19
CA LYS A 315 -27.63 -4.13 17.36
C LYS A 315 -26.67 -5.21 17.87
N LEU A 316 -25.95 -5.86 16.95
CA LEU A 316 -24.96 -6.89 17.28
C LEU A 316 -23.61 -6.31 17.69
N GLY A 317 -23.33 -5.07 17.33
CA GLY A 317 -22.05 -4.43 17.53
C GLY A 317 -21.29 -4.26 16.20
N MET A 318 -20.00 -3.97 16.28
CA MET A 318 -19.14 -3.74 15.12
C MET A 318 -17.82 -4.50 15.30
N PRO A 319 -17.32 -5.16 14.24
CA PRO A 319 -15.97 -5.71 14.27
C PRO A 319 -14.94 -4.69 14.71
N ALA A 320 -13.88 -5.14 15.38
CA ALA A 320 -12.87 -4.26 15.96
C ALA A 320 -12.24 -3.36 14.87
N ILE A 321 -11.96 -2.10 15.24
CA ILE A 321 -11.21 -1.17 14.40
C ILE A 321 -9.84 -0.97 15.03
N ASP A 322 -8.80 -1.19 14.25
CA ASP A 322 -7.46 -0.78 14.60
C ASP A 322 -7.33 0.73 14.43
N LYS A 323 -7.21 1.42 15.57
CA LYS A 323 -7.21 2.89 15.64
C LYS A 323 -5.79 3.50 15.64
N HIS A 324 -4.76 2.74 15.33
CA HIS A 324 -3.45 3.34 15.09
C HIS A 324 -3.51 4.32 13.92
N ARG A 325 -2.60 5.27 13.90
CA ARG A 325 -2.57 6.37 12.92
C ARG A 325 -1.17 6.44 12.34
N TYR A 326 -0.85 5.44 11.51
CA TYR A 326 0.46 5.31 10.89
C TYR A 326 0.65 6.27 9.73
N ALA A 327 1.87 6.75 9.53
CA ALA A 327 2.18 7.69 8.45
C ALA A 327 1.98 7.05 7.08
N ARG A 328 2.32 5.77 6.94
CA ARG A 328 2.19 4.98 5.72
C ARG A 328 0.74 4.93 5.21
N GLU A 329 -0.17 4.47 6.03
CA GLU A 329 -1.59 4.30 5.72
C GLU A 329 -2.27 5.64 5.41
N ASN A 330 -1.89 6.67 6.14
CA ASN A 330 -2.36 8.02 5.87
C ASN A 330 -1.81 8.55 4.55
N GLY A 331 -0.54 8.33 4.23
CA GLY A 331 0.05 8.69 2.95
C GLY A 331 -0.69 8.07 1.76
N TRP A 332 -1.06 6.78 1.84
CA TRP A 332 -1.85 6.10 0.81
C TRP A 332 -3.22 6.76 0.61
N MET A 333 -3.98 6.97 1.69
CA MET A 333 -5.33 7.54 1.58
C MET A 333 -5.30 9.02 1.14
N ILE A 334 -4.36 9.82 1.62
CA ILE A 334 -4.15 11.20 1.18
C ILE A 334 -3.91 11.26 -0.33
N HIS A 335 -3.00 10.41 -0.84
CA HIS A 335 -2.74 10.31 -2.28
C HIS A 335 -3.98 9.91 -3.07
N ALA A 336 -4.72 8.89 -2.61
CA ALA A 336 -5.94 8.43 -3.25
C ALA A 336 -7.02 9.52 -3.30
N LEU A 337 -7.20 10.29 -2.22
CA LEU A 337 -8.16 11.40 -2.17
C LEU A 337 -7.75 12.57 -3.07
N ALA A 338 -6.45 12.87 -3.17
CA ALA A 338 -5.94 13.86 -4.13
C ALA A 338 -6.27 13.44 -5.57
N ILE A 339 -6.07 12.17 -5.93
CA ILE A 339 -6.42 11.64 -7.27
C ILE A 339 -7.94 11.66 -7.49
N LEU A 340 -8.75 11.30 -6.48
CA LEU A 340 -10.21 11.36 -6.59
C LEU A 340 -10.71 12.81 -6.79
N TYR A 341 -10.10 13.77 -6.11
CA TYR A 341 -10.34 15.20 -6.36
C TYR A 341 -10.00 15.59 -7.79
N THR A 342 -8.84 15.18 -8.32
CA THR A 342 -8.49 15.52 -9.71
C THR A 342 -9.46 14.93 -10.72
N ALA A 343 -10.05 13.76 -10.45
CA ALA A 343 -11.04 13.13 -11.32
C ALA A 343 -12.42 13.81 -11.28
N THR A 344 -12.79 14.40 -10.13
CA THR A 344 -14.17 14.90 -9.90
C THR A 344 -14.29 16.42 -9.75
N GLY A 345 -13.27 17.07 -9.19
CA GLY A 345 -13.30 18.46 -8.75
C GLY A 345 -14.05 18.69 -7.43
N ASP A 346 -14.47 17.64 -6.74
CA ASP A 346 -15.18 17.75 -5.46
C ASP A 346 -14.21 18.07 -4.32
N ARG A 347 -14.30 19.28 -3.80
CA ARG A 347 -13.41 19.82 -2.77
C ARG A 347 -13.36 19.01 -1.48
N ARG A 348 -14.41 18.27 -1.15
CA ARG A 348 -14.46 17.47 0.08
C ARG A 348 -13.29 16.49 0.19
N TYR A 349 -12.90 15.87 -0.94
CA TYR A 349 -11.78 14.93 -0.96
C TYR A 349 -10.43 15.63 -0.70
N LEU A 350 -10.24 16.79 -1.32
CA LEU A 350 -9.02 17.57 -1.12
C LEU A 350 -8.93 18.13 0.30
N ASP A 351 -10.05 18.62 0.84
CA ASP A 351 -10.09 19.20 2.19
C ASP A 351 -9.76 18.13 3.26
N ASP A 352 -10.30 16.92 3.12
CA ASP A 352 -9.96 15.78 4.00
C ASP A 352 -8.50 15.34 3.83
N ALA A 353 -7.99 15.28 2.60
CA ALA A 353 -6.59 14.96 2.33
C ALA A 353 -5.63 15.97 2.99
N VAL A 354 -5.92 17.26 2.85
CA VAL A 354 -5.12 18.35 3.45
C VAL A 354 -5.20 18.33 4.99
N ALA A 355 -6.38 18.07 5.57
CA ALA A 355 -6.55 17.94 7.01
C ALA A 355 -5.70 16.80 7.60
N ALA A 356 -5.79 15.60 7.00
CA ALA A 356 -4.98 14.46 7.39
C ALA A 356 -3.47 14.75 7.23
N THR A 357 -3.07 15.36 6.12
CA THR A 357 -1.69 15.75 5.84
C THR A 357 -1.12 16.67 6.93
N ARG A 358 -1.87 17.70 7.32
CA ARG A 358 -1.45 18.64 8.37
C ARG A 358 -1.25 17.94 9.71
N TRP A 359 -2.15 17.03 10.05
CA TRP A 359 -2.03 16.25 11.28
C TRP A 359 -0.79 15.34 11.26
N ILE A 360 -0.56 14.60 10.16
CA ILE A 360 0.62 13.73 10.04
C ILE A 360 1.92 14.53 10.10
N ILE A 361 1.99 15.69 9.45
CA ILE A 361 3.16 16.58 9.54
C ILE A 361 3.39 17.01 11.00
N ALA A 362 2.34 17.42 11.71
CA ALA A 362 2.47 17.88 13.08
C ALA A 362 2.87 16.77 14.08
N ASN A 363 2.49 15.51 13.82
CA ASN A 363 2.60 14.44 14.80
C ASN A 363 3.59 13.32 14.41
N ARG A 364 3.99 13.20 13.13
CA ARG A 364 4.82 12.10 12.61
C ARG A 364 6.10 12.56 11.93
N ALA A 365 6.26 13.84 11.58
CA ALA A 365 7.45 14.32 10.91
C ALA A 365 8.71 14.13 11.76
N LEU A 366 9.79 13.75 11.08
CA LEU A 366 11.15 13.65 11.60
C LEU A 366 12.00 14.82 11.06
N PRO A 367 13.04 15.24 11.77
CA PRO A 367 14.01 16.20 11.24
C PRO A 367 14.58 15.73 9.90
N GLY A 368 14.66 16.64 8.94
CA GLY A 368 15.19 16.36 7.61
C GLY A 368 14.17 15.83 6.59
N GLY A 369 12.86 15.81 6.93
CA GLY A 369 11.78 15.54 5.97
C GLY A 369 11.25 14.11 5.94
N GLY A 370 11.73 13.24 6.82
CA GLY A 370 11.20 11.89 6.99
C GLY A 370 9.97 11.83 7.88
N PHE A 371 9.41 10.63 7.99
CA PHE A 371 8.25 10.36 8.84
C PHE A 371 8.49 9.10 9.69
N ARG A 372 8.06 9.16 10.96
CA ARG A 372 7.96 7.99 11.82
C ARG A 372 6.63 7.29 11.61
N HIS A 373 6.63 5.98 11.82
CA HIS A 373 5.46 5.15 11.60
C HIS A 373 4.32 5.50 12.57
N ASP A 374 4.62 5.48 13.89
CA ASP A 374 3.66 5.73 14.97
C ASP A 374 4.21 6.76 15.99
N ASP A 375 3.56 6.89 17.12
CA ASP A 375 3.98 7.75 18.23
C ASP A 375 5.37 7.36 18.74
N LYS A 376 5.69 6.07 18.70
CA LYS A 376 7.01 5.51 19.07
C LYS A 376 7.65 4.84 17.87
N ASN A 377 8.85 5.24 17.50
CA ASN A 377 9.68 4.54 16.54
C ASN A 377 10.37 3.36 17.22
N VAL A 378 9.76 2.19 17.20
CA VAL A 378 10.30 1.00 17.86
C VAL A 378 11.53 0.45 17.12
N ALA A 379 11.54 0.49 15.79
CA ALA A 379 12.62 -0.02 14.93
C ALA A 379 12.83 0.79 13.64
N GLY A 380 12.04 1.84 13.40
CA GLY A 380 12.15 2.72 12.25
C GLY A 380 13.27 3.74 12.36
N PRO A 381 13.33 4.71 11.43
CA PRO A 381 12.31 4.97 10.41
C PRO A 381 12.26 3.91 9.32
N TYR A 382 11.07 3.76 8.72
CA TYR A 382 10.84 2.87 7.58
C TYR A 382 10.75 3.67 6.29
N LEU A 383 11.23 3.08 5.18
CA LEU A 383 11.19 3.70 3.86
C LEU A 383 9.75 4.05 3.46
N GLU A 384 8.82 3.13 3.65
CA GLU A 384 7.46 3.25 3.14
C GLU A 384 6.67 4.39 3.79
N ASP A 385 6.92 4.74 5.05
CA ASP A 385 6.29 5.90 5.70
C ASP A 385 6.64 7.21 4.99
N THR A 386 7.93 7.41 4.75
CA THR A 386 8.42 8.62 4.09
C THR A 386 8.05 8.64 2.60
N LEU A 387 8.12 7.49 1.93
CA LEU A 387 7.77 7.35 0.52
C LEU A 387 6.28 7.60 0.28
N SER A 388 5.40 7.03 1.10
CA SER A 388 3.94 7.22 0.98
C SER A 388 3.55 8.68 1.19
N MET A 389 4.15 9.35 2.18
CA MET A 389 3.96 10.79 2.38
C MET A 389 4.54 11.62 1.24
N GLY A 390 5.72 11.26 0.70
CA GLY A 390 6.29 11.89 -0.48
C GLY A 390 5.36 11.82 -1.70
N ARG A 391 4.78 10.65 -1.96
CA ARG A 391 3.77 10.45 -3.03
C ARG A 391 2.48 11.24 -2.76
N ALA A 392 2.03 11.30 -1.52
CA ALA A 392 0.90 12.12 -1.11
C ALA A 392 1.15 13.61 -1.40
N PHE A 393 2.34 14.12 -1.11
CA PHE A 393 2.72 15.51 -1.41
C PHE A 393 2.73 15.79 -2.91
N ILE A 394 3.25 14.87 -3.75
CA ILE A 394 3.17 15.00 -5.22
C ILE A 394 1.69 15.01 -5.68
N GLY A 395 0.84 14.15 -5.12
CA GLY A 395 -0.59 14.14 -5.41
C GLY A 395 -1.27 15.46 -5.03
N LEU A 396 -0.95 16.04 -3.89
CA LEU A 396 -1.45 17.35 -3.46
C LEU A 396 -0.91 18.49 -4.34
N TYR A 397 0.37 18.43 -4.76
CA TYR A 397 0.92 19.39 -5.72
C TYR A 397 0.19 19.35 -7.06
N LEU A 398 0.00 18.16 -7.62
CA LEU A 398 -0.80 17.93 -8.82
C LEU A 398 -2.22 18.51 -8.70
N ALA A 399 -2.85 18.36 -7.52
CA ALA A 399 -4.22 18.78 -7.25
C ALA A 399 -4.37 20.30 -7.05
N THR A 400 -3.32 21.00 -6.58
CA THR A 400 -3.41 22.39 -6.11
C THR A 400 -2.40 23.34 -6.75
N ALA A 401 -1.32 22.84 -7.30
CA ALA A 401 -0.13 23.58 -7.72
C ALA A 401 0.48 24.45 -6.60
N GLU A 402 0.24 24.12 -5.32
CA GLU A 402 0.86 24.81 -4.19
C GLU A 402 2.28 24.31 -3.97
N ARG A 403 3.27 25.19 -4.15
CA ARG A 403 4.72 24.86 -4.11
C ARG A 403 5.16 24.21 -2.81
N GLN A 404 4.50 24.53 -1.68
CA GLN A 404 4.82 23.91 -0.40
C GLN A 404 4.77 22.37 -0.42
N TRP A 405 3.88 21.78 -1.24
CA TRP A 405 3.78 20.33 -1.36
C TRP A 405 4.96 19.74 -2.15
N LEU A 406 5.40 20.43 -3.19
CA LEU A 406 6.58 20.03 -3.95
C LEU A 406 7.86 20.10 -3.10
N GLU A 407 8.01 21.16 -2.28
CA GLU A 407 9.12 21.31 -1.33
C GLU A 407 9.13 20.17 -0.29
N ARG A 408 7.97 19.77 0.22
CA ARG A 408 7.87 18.64 1.14
C ARG A 408 8.20 17.31 0.47
N ALA A 409 7.79 17.11 -0.77
CA ALA A 409 8.17 15.93 -1.55
C ALA A 409 9.70 15.88 -1.77
N ALA A 410 10.31 17.00 -2.07
CA ALA A 410 11.76 17.14 -2.19
C ALA A 410 12.49 16.78 -0.89
N ASN A 411 12.01 17.27 0.25
CA ASN A 411 12.57 16.94 1.56
C ASN A 411 12.42 15.44 1.88
N ALA A 412 11.27 14.83 1.56
CA ALA A 412 11.07 13.39 1.73
C ALA A 412 12.06 12.57 0.87
N ALA A 413 12.28 12.96 -0.39
CA ALA A 413 13.25 12.32 -1.28
C ALA A 413 14.69 12.45 -0.74
N ALA A 414 15.07 13.61 -0.24
CA ALA A 414 16.40 13.83 0.37
C ALA A 414 16.59 12.96 1.63
N PHE A 415 15.55 12.82 2.46
CA PHE A 415 15.58 11.94 3.62
C PHE A 415 15.74 10.47 3.21
N ILE A 416 15.02 10.03 2.17
CA ILE A 416 15.13 8.66 1.62
C ILE A 416 16.55 8.39 1.13
N GLU A 417 17.10 9.28 0.31
CA GLU A 417 18.46 9.16 -0.22
C GLU A 417 19.50 9.02 0.88
N LYS A 418 19.37 9.83 1.93
CA LYS A 418 20.34 9.85 3.04
C LYS A 418 20.27 8.60 3.92
N ASN A 419 19.08 8.07 4.17
CA ASN A 419 18.87 7.11 5.26
C ASN A 419 18.65 5.66 4.79
N PHE A 420 18.18 5.44 3.56
CA PHE A 420 17.79 4.11 3.09
C PHE A 420 18.60 3.61 1.90
N ARG A 421 19.48 4.44 1.32
CA ARG A 421 20.26 4.04 0.15
C ARG A 421 21.16 2.86 0.46
N ASN A 422 21.06 1.79 -0.33
CA ASN A 422 21.99 0.68 -0.30
C ASN A 422 23.26 1.02 -1.12
N LYS A 423 24.40 0.43 -0.77
CA LYS A 423 25.63 0.55 -1.59
C LYS A 423 25.46 -0.09 -2.96
N ASN A 424 24.82 -1.26 -3.00
CA ASN A 424 24.35 -1.90 -4.22
C ASN A 424 23.07 -1.23 -4.70
N PRO A 425 22.62 -1.43 -5.95
CA PRO A 425 21.35 -0.91 -6.43
C PRO A 425 20.15 -1.21 -5.50
N GLY A 426 19.25 -0.22 -5.36
CA GLY A 426 18.06 -0.29 -4.53
C GLY A 426 18.20 0.39 -3.17
N TYR A 427 17.07 0.45 -2.46
CA TYR A 427 16.91 1.10 -1.15
C TYR A 427 16.34 0.11 -0.15
N PHE A 428 16.88 0.14 1.06
CA PHE A 428 16.44 -0.71 2.16
C PHE A 428 15.07 -0.28 2.68
N THR A 429 14.27 -1.25 3.15
CA THR A 429 12.96 -1.01 3.77
C THR A 429 13.02 -0.27 5.11
N SER A 430 14.15 -0.35 5.80
CA SER A 430 14.38 0.34 7.09
C SER A 430 15.83 0.76 7.25
N VAL A 431 16.09 1.68 8.16
CA VAL A 431 17.46 1.98 8.61
C VAL A 431 18.07 0.73 9.26
N ASP A 432 19.34 0.48 9.03
CA ASP A 432 20.07 -0.64 9.67
C ASP A 432 20.52 -0.24 11.09
N PRO A 433 19.87 -0.71 12.15
CA PRO A 433 20.38 -0.54 13.49
C PRO A 433 21.67 -1.36 13.64
N LYS A 434 22.72 -0.77 14.16
CA LYS A 434 23.98 -1.49 14.43
C LYS A 434 23.69 -2.66 15.35
N GLY A 435 24.07 -3.87 14.92
CA GLY A 435 23.92 -5.09 15.71
C GLY A 435 22.59 -5.80 15.57
N SER A 436 21.68 -5.31 14.72
CA SER A 436 20.41 -6.02 14.47
C SER A 436 20.64 -7.42 13.91
N VAL A 437 19.93 -8.40 14.48
CA VAL A 437 19.97 -9.80 14.05
C VAL A 437 19.42 -9.96 12.63
N LEU A 438 18.30 -9.31 12.34
CA LEU A 438 17.75 -9.28 10.99
C LEU A 438 18.17 -7.99 10.29
N LYS A 439 19.01 -8.12 9.25
CA LYS A 439 19.40 -6.98 8.43
C LYS A 439 18.24 -6.51 7.55
N PRO A 440 18.10 -5.19 7.29
CA PRO A 440 17.12 -4.66 6.36
C PRO A 440 17.22 -5.31 4.99
N LYS A 441 16.08 -5.50 4.32
CA LYS A 441 16.00 -6.00 2.94
C LYS A 441 15.73 -4.87 1.96
N VAL A 442 16.10 -5.08 0.70
CA VAL A 442 15.64 -4.29 -0.43
C VAL A 442 14.39 -4.99 -0.97
N ILE A 443 13.25 -4.31 -0.92
CA ILE A 443 11.94 -4.85 -1.32
C ILE A 443 11.56 -4.30 -2.69
N GLN A 444 11.12 -5.16 -3.60
CA GLN A 444 10.85 -4.81 -5.00
C GLN A 444 9.75 -3.75 -5.11
N ASP A 445 8.63 -3.93 -4.45
CA ASP A 445 7.46 -3.04 -4.56
C ASP A 445 7.77 -1.63 -4.02
N GLU A 446 8.48 -1.53 -2.87
CA GLU A 446 8.92 -0.24 -2.34
C GLU A 446 9.84 0.50 -3.33
N ASN A 447 10.75 -0.24 -3.98
CA ASN A 447 11.66 0.33 -4.96
C ASN A 447 10.97 0.71 -6.27
N ILE A 448 9.94 -0.03 -6.72
CA ILE A 448 9.07 0.37 -7.84
C ILE A 448 8.40 1.73 -7.54
N LEU A 449 7.78 1.86 -6.37
CA LEU A 449 7.13 3.10 -5.95
C LEU A 449 8.13 4.25 -5.82
N LEU A 450 9.35 3.97 -5.36
CA LEU A 450 10.41 4.96 -5.24
C LEU A 450 10.90 5.44 -6.62
N VAL A 451 11.08 4.54 -7.60
CA VAL A 451 11.41 4.92 -8.99
C VAL A 451 10.38 5.91 -9.52
N ARG A 452 9.10 5.55 -9.42
CA ARG A 452 7.99 6.36 -9.92
C ARG A 452 7.91 7.74 -9.22
N PHE A 453 8.06 7.76 -7.90
CA PHE A 453 8.07 8.98 -7.10
C PHE A 453 9.25 9.89 -7.45
N ALA A 454 10.47 9.37 -7.43
CA ALA A 454 11.68 10.16 -7.66
C ALA A 454 11.76 10.64 -9.13
N ASN A 455 11.36 9.81 -10.09
CA ASN A 455 11.29 10.21 -11.50
C ASN A 455 10.28 11.35 -11.71
N LEU A 456 9.08 11.26 -11.14
CA LEU A 456 8.09 12.34 -11.29
C LEU A 456 8.56 13.63 -10.59
N LEU A 457 9.24 13.51 -9.44
CA LEU A 457 9.83 14.65 -8.76
C LEU A 457 10.95 15.31 -9.60
N TYR A 458 11.79 14.49 -10.28
CA TYR A 458 12.74 14.99 -11.27
C TYR A 458 12.05 15.79 -12.38
N ARG A 459 10.94 15.26 -12.93
CA ARG A 459 10.19 15.96 -13.98
C ARG A 459 9.65 17.31 -13.51
N TYR A 460 9.22 17.42 -12.26
CA TYR A 460 8.72 18.67 -11.69
C TYR A 460 9.84 19.68 -11.32
N THR A 461 11.07 19.22 -11.05
CA THR A 461 12.11 20.08 -10.48
C THR A 461 13.35 20.26 -11.37
N GLY A 462 13.57 19.38 -12.33
CA GLY A 462 14.78 19.32 -13.13
C GLY A 462 16.05 18.91 -12.35
N ALA A 463 15.95 18.58 -11.06
CA ALA A 463 17.10 18.28 -10.22
C ALA A 463 17.61 16.84 -10.45
N GLU A 464 18.80 16.71 -11.03
CA GLU A 464 19.44 15.43 -11.38
C GLU A 464 19.60 14.46 -10.18
N SER A 465 19.63 14.96 -8.95
CA SER A 465 19.68 14.11 -7.76
C SER A 465 18.49 13.15 -7.67
N TYR A 466 17.28 13.57 -8.04
CA TYR A 466 16.10 12.72 -8.03
C TYR A 466 16.09 11.71 -9.17
N ARG A 467 16.62 12.10 -10.34
CA ARG A 467 16.85 11.15 -11.43
C ARG A 467 17.83 10.06 -11.00
N ASN A 468 18.93 10.43 -10.36
CA ASN A 468 19.93 9.48 -9.84
C ASN A 468 19.30 8.52 -8.80
N THR A 469 18.40 9.02 -7.92
CA THR A 469 17.64 8.20 -6.98
C THR A 469 16.77 7.19 -7.72
N ALA A 470 16.00 7.64 -8.72
CA ALA A 470 15.15 6.77 -9.54
C ALA A 470 15.97 5.70 -10.28
N GLU A 471 17.08 6.10 -10.92
CA GLU A 471 17.95 5.17 -11.65
C GLU A 471 18.66 4.16 -10.73
N HIS A 472 19.04 4.57 -9.51
CA HIS A 472 19.62 3.65 -8.53
C HIS A 472 18.63 2.58 -8.09
N ALA A 473 17.39 2.95 -7.79
CA ALA A 473 16.32 2.01 -7.49
C ALA A 473 15.98 1.14 -8.71
N MET A 474 15.92 1.75 -9.91
CA MET A 474 15.57 1.04 -11.13
C MET A 474 16.59 -0.04 -11.53
N ARG A 475 17.89 0.17 -11.32
CA ARG A 475 18.91 -0.86 -11.57
C ARG A 475 18.68 -2.13 -10.73
N TYR A 476 18.17 -1.99 -9.51
CA TYR A 476 17.75 -3.14 -8.71
C TYR A 476 16.57 -3.87 -9.35
N ILE A 477 15.52 -3.11 -9.73
CA ILE A 477 14.28 -3.68 -10.31
C ILE A 477 14.53 -4.26 -11.70
N ALA A 478 15.40 -3.64 -12.51
CA ALA A 478 15.76 -4.10 -13.86
C ALA A 478 16.66 -5.34 -13.87
N THR A 479 17.21 -5.73 -12.71
CA THR A 479 17.95 -6.98 -12.55
C THR A 479 17.04 -8.16 -12.88
N GLU A 480 17.40 -9.00 -13.84
CA GLU A 480 16.54 -10.09 -14.38
C GLU A 480 16.00 -10.99 -13.25
N GLN A 481 16.86 -11.38 -12.31
CA GLN A 481 16.47 -12.19 -11.13
C GLN A 481 15.41 -11.51 -10.26
N VAL A 482 15.36 -10.17 -10.21
CA VAL A 482 14.36 -9.39 -9.47
C VAL A 482 13.11 -9.17 -10.32
N ALA A 483 13.29 -8.70 -11.55
CA ALA A 483 12.19 -8.36 -12.46
C ALA A 483 11.25 -9.56 -12.71
N LEU A 484 11.83 -10.76 -12.82
CA LEU A 484 11.11 -11.99 -13.15
C LEU A 484 10.79 -12.88 -11.94
N ARG A 485 10.99 -12.35 -10.72
CA ARG A 485 10.74 -13.11 -9.47
C ARG A 485 9.28 -13.51 -9.31
N PHE A 486 8.35 -12.66 -9.70
CA PHE A 486 6.92 -12.87 -9.58
C PHE A 486 6.26 -12.98 -10.94
N LEU A 487 5.16 -13.76 -11.02
CA LEU A 487 4.40 -13.94 -12.25
C LEU A 487 3.79 -12.64 -12.79
N ALA A 488 3.45 -11.70 -11.91
CA ALA A 488 2.94 -10.37 -12.28
C ALA A 488 3.84 -9.30 -11.66
N SER A 489 4.69 -8.70 -12.47
CA SER A 489 5.55 -7.56 -12.06
C SER A 489 5.26 -6.35 -12.94
N THR A 490 3.98 -6.04 -13.12
CA THR A 490 3.51 -4.90 -13.94
C THR A 490 3.94 -3.55 -13.40
N GLY A 491 4.16 -3.44 -12.09
CA GLY A 491 4.80 -2.26 -11.50
C GLY A 491 6.21 -2.00 -12.05
N THR A 492 6.96 -3.06 -12.37
CA THR A 492 8.25 -2.94 -13.06
C THR A 492 8.10 -2.35 -14.47
N LEU A 493 7.07 -2.77 -15.22
CA LEU A 493 6.75 -2.21 -16.54
C LEU A 493 6.35 -0.74 -16.45
N LEU A 494 5.53 -0.37 -15.45
CA LEU A 494 5.14 1.04 -15.20
C LEU A 494 6.36 1.89 -14.89
N ALA A 495 7.21 1.46 -13.96
CA ALA A 495 8.43 2.19 -13.58
C ALA A 495 9.40 2.35 -14.77
N GLY A 496 9.59 1.28 -15.57
CA GLY A 496 10.40 1.32 -16.77
C GLY A 496 9.84 2.24 -17.83
N PHE A 497 8.53 2.22 -18.06
CA PHE A 497 7.86 3.12 -18.99
C PHE A 497 8.00 4.59 -18.56
N GLU A 498 7.71 4.90 -17.30
CA GLU A 498 7.78 6.28 -16.78
C GLU A 498 9.21 6.83 -16.78
N LEU A 499 10.22 6.00 -16.55
CA LEU A 499 11.62 6.42 -16.61
C LEU A 499 12.09 6.70 -18.05
N ALA A 500 11.61 5.90 -19.00
CA ALA A 500 12.00 5.99 -20.42
C ALA A 500 11.24 7.06 -21.22
N ASN A 501 10.11 7.55 -20.71
CA ASN A 501 9.23 8.47 -21.43
C ASN A 501 8.97 9.75 -20.64
N ASP A 502 8.59 10.82 -21.34
CA ASP A 502 8.12 12.03 -20.70
C ASP A 502 6.65 11.88 -20.25
N PRO A 503 6.25 12.50 -19.12
CA PRO A 503 4.85 12.56 -18.72
C PRO A 503 4.06 13.45 -19.68
N LEU A 504 2.75 13.26 -19.74
CA LEU A 504 1.86 14.29 -20.30
C LEU A 504 2.08 15.58 -19.50
N HIS A 505 2.57 16.63 -20.16
CA HIS A 505 2.86 17.90 -19.50
C HIS A 505 1.84 18.98 -19.94
N ILE A 506 1.13 19.54 -18.95
CA ILE A 506 0.22 20.67 -19.16
C ILE A 506 0.58 21.77 -18.17
N THR A 507 0.84 22.97 -18.69
CA THR A 507 1.11 24.15 -17.85
C THR A 507 0.05 25.22 -18.07
N ILE A 508 -0.48 25.72 -16.96
CA ILE A 508 -1.33 26.90 -16.94
C ILE A 508 -0.44 28.12 -16.66
N VAL A 509 -0.50 29.12 -17.53
CA VAL A 509 0.21 30.39 -17.37
C VAL A 509 -0.81 31.48 -17.06
N GLY A 510 -0.76 32.06 -15.88
CA GLY A 510 -1.71 33.08 -15.42
C GLY A 510 -1.77 33.19 -13.90
N GLN A 511 -2.37 34.28 -13.41
CA GLN A 511 -2.50 34.51 -11.98
C GLN A 511 -3.46 33.50 -11.33
N LYS A 512 -3.16 33.01 -10.13
CA LYS A 512 -3.97 31.98 -9.45
C LYS A 512 -5.36 32.46 -9.00
N ASP A 513 -5.56 33.76 -8.90
CA ASP A 513 -6.85 34.43 -8.65
C ASP A 513 -7.64 34.77 -9.92
N ASP A 514 -7.07 34.53 -11.11
CA ASP A 514 -7.78 34.68 -12.39
C ASP A 514 -8.77 33.51 -12.60
N ILE A 515 -10.05 33.84 -12.81
CA ILE A 515 -11.14 32.86 -13.00
C ILE A 515 -10.88 31.96 -14.22
N GLN A 516 -10.30 32.52 -15.31
CA GLN A 516 -9.97 31.75 -16.50
C GLN A 516 -8.82 30.77 -16.21
N ALA A 517 -7.77 31.22 -15.50
CA ALA A 517 -6.66 30.34 -15.11
C ALA A 517 -7.16 29.20 -14.22
N GLN A 518 -8.04 29.47 -13.27
CA GLN A 518 -8.67 28.45 -12.43
C GLN A 518 -9.45 27.43 -13.26
N ALA A 519 -10.26 27.89 -14.20
CA ALA A 519 -11.05 27.00 -15.06
C ALA A 519 -10.15 26.11 -15.96
N LEU A 520 -9.08 26.67 -16.52
CA LEU A 520 -8.09 25.93 -17.31
C LEU A 520 -7.37 24.88 -16.45
N PHE A 521 -6.96 25.24 -15.23
CA PHE A 521 -6.30 24.32 -14.32
C PHE A 521 -7.22 23.15 -13.93
N GLN A 522 -8.49 23.45 -13.60
CA GLN A 522 -9.48 22.40 -13.30
C GLN A 522 -9.70 21.45 -14.48
N ALA A 523 -9.65 21.93 -15.71
CA ALA A 523 -9.75 21.07 -16.90
C ALA A 523 -8.48 20.24 -17.10
N ALA A 524 -7.30 20.82 -16.87
CA ALA A 524 -6.02 20.13 -17.01
C ALA A 524 -5.88 18.97 -16.02
N ILE A 525 -6.20 19.18 -14.74
CA ILE A 525 -6.09 18.11 -13.71
C ILE A 525 -7.11 16.99 -13.91
N ARG A 526 -8.25 17.25 -14.61
CA ARG A 526 -9.27 16.23 -14.93
C ARG A 526 -8.92 15.38 -16.14
N TYR A 527 -7.94 15.79 -16.96
CA TYR A 527 -7.57 14.99 -18.12
C TYR A 527 -7.04 13.61 -17.69
N PRO A 528 -7.59 12.51 -18.24
CA PRO A 528 -7.23 11.16 -17.82
C PRO A 528 -5.85 10.75 -18.33
N SER A 529 -4.89 10.66 -17.44
CA SER A 529 -3.57 10.08 -17.67
C SER A 529 -3.01 9.56 -16.37
N VAL A 530 -2.42 8.38 -16.37
CA VAL A 530 -1.76 7.77 -15.20
C VAL A 530 -0.38 8.37 -14.95
N TYR A 531 0.28 8.88 -15.99
CA TYR A 531 1.59 9.52 -15.92
C TYR A 531 1.51 10.92 -16.49
N ARG A 532 1.50 11.93 -15.61
CA ARG A 532 1.27 13.33 -15.99
C ARG A 532 1.99 14.30 -15.06
N ARG A 533 2.38 15.44 -15.63
CA ARG A 533 2.95 16.63 -14.97
C ARG A 533 2.03 17.80 -15.28
N ILE A 534 1.27 18.26 -14.28
CA ILE A 534 0.38 19.42 -14.41
C ILE A 534 0.93 20.53 -13.52
N GLU A 535 1.14 21.71 -14.10
CA GLU A 535 1.74 22.84 -13.43
C GLU A 535 0.92 24.12 -13.61
N TRP A 536 1.12 25.03 -12.69
CA TRP A 536 0.51 26.35 -12.77
C TRP A 536 1.59 27.40 -12.50
N TRP A 537 1.93 28.19 -13.53
CA TRP A 537 2.87 29.27 -13.41
C TRP A 537 2.17 30.60 -13.18
N ASP A 538 2.13 31.04 -11.93
CA ASP A 538 1.85 32.42 -11.55
C ASP A 538 3.17 33.16 -11.38
N LYS A 539 3.48 34.09 -12.28
CA LYS A 539 4.75 34.83 -12.27
C LYS A 539 5.04 35.54 -10.94
N ARG A 540 4.00 35.84 -10.13
CA ARG A 540 4.15 36.43 -8.79
C ARG A 540 4.84 35.49 -7.80
N GLU A 541 4.82 34.18 -8.05
CA GLU A 541 5.48 33.16 -7.24
C GLU A 541 6.95 32.93 -7.65
N GLY A 542 7.47 33.71 -8.63
CA GLY A 542 8.81 33.54 -9.18
C GLY A 542 8.89 32.51 -10.30
N GLU A 543 10.12 32.06 -10.59
CA GLU A 543 10.39 31.10 -11.65
C GLU A 543 9.73 29.74 -11.41
N MET A 544 9.50 28.97 -12.49
CA MET A 544 9.03 27.60 -12.41
C MET A 544 10.07 26.73 -11.69
N PRO A 545 9.64 25.74 -10.89
CA PRO A 545 10.57 24.80 -10.25
C PRO A 545 11.46 24.03 -11.24
N ASN A 546 10.91 23.72 -12.42
CA ASN A 546 11.66 23.21 -13.57
C ASN A 546 11.46 24.16 -14.75
N PRO A 547 12.47 24.96 -15.12
CA PRO A 547 12.38 25.92 -16.23
C PRO A 547 12.70 25.29 -17.60
N ASP A 548 12.38 24.01 -17.80
CA ASP A 548 12.63 23.26 -19.05
C ASP A 548 11.83 23.79 -20.25
N VAL A 549 10.77 24.56 -20.00
CA VAL A 549 9.95 25.22 -21.00
C VAL A 549 9.87 26.72 -20.71
N GLN A 550 10.07 27.54 -21.75
CA GLN A 550 9.87 28.99 -21.67
C GLN A 550 8.50 29.36 -22.25
N TYR A 551 7.72 30.10 -21.47
CA TYR A 551 6.41 30.56 -21.88
C TYR A 551 6.40 32.04 -22.24
N PRO A 552 5.70 32.45 -23.31
CA PRO A 552 5.63 33.86 -23.72
C PRO A 552 4.85 34.69 -22.70
N ASP A 553 5.04 36.02 -22.78
CA ASP A 553 4.15 36.94 -22.10
C ASP A 553 2.79 36.98 -22.81
N LEU A 554 1.72 36.74 -22.04
CA LEU A 554 0.38 36.62 -22.58
C LEU A 554 -0.54 37.72 -22.01
N PRO A 555 -1.48 38.24 -22.81
CA PRO A 555 -2.44 39.24 -22.36
C PRO A 555 -3.51 38.69 -21.43
N ARG A 556 -3.67 37.35 -21.35
CA ARG A 556 -4.63 36.63 -20.49
C ARG A 556 -4.14 35.21 -20.23
N ALA A 557 -4.71 34.56 -19.23
CA ALA A 557 -4.36 33.20 -18.87
C ALA A 557 -4.56 32.20 -20.02
N ALA A 558 -3.62 31.25 -20.17
CA ALA A 558 -3.68 30.19 -21.18
C ALA A 558 -3.07 28.88 -20.64
N ALA A 559 -3.51 27.77 -21.24
CA ALA A 559 -2.89 26.47 -21.07
C ALA A 559 -1.93 26.16 -22.23
N PHE A 560 -0.90 25.37 -21.94
CA PHE A 560 0.03 24.80 -22.92
C PHE A 560 0.12 23.30 -22.71
N VAL A 561 0.09 22.54 -23.79
CA VAL A 561 0.33 21.10 -23.81
C VAL A 561 1.68 20.85 -24.45
N CYS A 562 2.59 20.22 -23.70
CA CYS A 562 3.96 19.98 -24.15
C CYS A 562 4.21 18.46 -24.24
N THR A 563 4.85 18.01 -25.31
CA THR A 563 5.28 16.63 -25.52
C THR A 563 6.61 16.65 -26.30
N ASN A 564 7.58 15.80 -25.92
CA ASN A 564 8.85 15.66 -26.63
C ASN A 564 9.54 17.01 -26.96
N GLY A 565 9.61 17.92 -25.98
CA GLY A 565 10.26 19.22 -26.13
C GLY A 565 9.51 20.25 -27.00
N THR A 566 8.31 19.94 -27.47
CA THR A 566 7.47 20.87 -28.26
C THR A 566 6.18 21.19 -27.53
N CYS A 567 5.76 22.46 -27.52
CA CYS A 567 4.52 22.88 -26.88
C CYS A 567 3.49 23.36 -27.93
N SER A 568 2.22 23.23 -27.57
CA SER A 568 1.10 23.77 -28.34
C SER A 568 1.16 25.32 -28.41
N LEU A 569 0.40 25.91 -29.32
CA LEU A 569 0.02 27.31 -29.19
C LEU A 569 -0.80 27.55 -27.93
N PRO A 570 -0.88 28.79 -27.40
CA PRO A 570 -1.67 29.11 -26.23
C PRO A 570 -3.14 28.69 -26.36
N ILE A 571 -3.63 27.91 -25.41
CA ILE A 571 -5.02 27.42 -25.36
C ILE A 571 -5.80 28.30 -24.38
N TYR A 572 -6.74 29.06 -24.87
CA TYR A 572 -7.55 29.98 -24.08
C TYR A 572 -8.91 29.43 -23.68
N GLU A 573 -9.36 28.35 -24.32
CA GLU A 573 -10.67 27.77 -24.13
C GLU A 573 -10.56 26.42 -23.42
N VAL A 574 -11.25 26.29 -22.29
CA VAL A 574 -11.27 25.07 -21.47
C VAL A 574 -11.59 23.82 -22.29
N GLY A 575 -12.60 23.92 -23.18
CA GLY A 575 -13.04 22.78 -24.01
C GLY A 575 -12.02 22.30 -25.04
N LYS A 576 -10.96 23.06 -25.31
CA LYS A 576 -9.93 22.72 -26.32
C LYS A 576 -8.76 21.92 -25.70
N ILE A 577 -8.60 21.89 -24.38
CA ILE A 577 -7.46 21.22 -23.72
C ILE A 577 -7.40 19.74 -24.12
N SER A 578 -8.51 19.01 -24.00
CA SER A 578 -8.54 17.58 -24.32
C SER A 578 -8.22 17.31 -25.80
N ALA A 579 -8.75 18.10 -26.73
CA ALA A 579 -8.49 17.95 -28.16
C ALA A 579 -6.99 18.21 -28.49
N GLU A 580 -6.37 19.21 -27.86
CA GLU A 580 -4.95 19.52 -28.04
C GLU A 580 -4.05 18.43 -27.44
N VAL A 581 -4.41 17.85 -26.29
CA VAL A 581 -3.68 16.70 -25.73
C VAL A 581 -3.76 15.50 -26.68
N GLU A 582 -4.96 15.16 -27.19
CA GLU A 582 -5.11 14.04 -28.14
C GLU A 582 -4.33 14.28 -29.44
N ARG A 583 -4.24 15.54 -29.91
CA ARG A 583 -3.41 15.90 -31.06
C ARG A 583 -1.92 15.72 -30.77
N ALA A 584 -1.45 16.21 -29.62
CA ALA A 584 -0.05 16.13 -29.23
C ALA A 584 0.41 14.68 -29.05
N LEU A 585 -0.40 13.83 -28.42
CA LEU A 585 -0.10 12.41 -28.25
C LEU A 585 -0.05 11.65 -29.58
N ARG A 586 -0.89 11.96 -30.55
CA ARG A 586 -0.85 11.35 -31.90
C ARG A 586 0.43 11.72 -32.69
N VAL A 587 0.91 12.94 -32.53
CA VAL A 587 2.16 13.38 -33.17
C VAL A 587 3.38 12.69 -32.55
N ALA A 588 3.33 12.42 -31.26
CA ALA A 588 4.43 11.75 -30.54
C ALA A 588 4.54 10.24 -30.86
N THR A 589 3.48 9.61 -31.39
CA THR A 589 3.43 8.17 -31.76
C THR A 589 3.77 7.89 -33.23
N ASN A 590 3.85 8.93 -34.08
CA ASN A 590 4.29 8.85 -35.48
C ASN A 590 5.75 9.32 -35.61
#